data_b007aa64bb3af088f9bb77291ce59d6f
#
_entry.id   b007aa64bb3af088f9bb77291ce59d6f
#
_cell.length_a   1.000
_cell.length_b   1.000
_cell.length_c   1.000
_cell.angle_alpha   90.00
_cell.angle_beta   90.00
_cell.angle_gamma   90.00
#
_symmetry.space_group_name_H-M   'P 1'
#
loop_
_entity.id
_entity.type
_entity.pdbx_description
1 polymer ?
#
loop_
_entity_poly.entity_id
_entity_poly.type
_entity_poly.pdbx_seq_one_letter_code
_entity_poly.pdbx_strand_id
1 'polypeptide(L)'
;NTPIGILAGDAILSLAFKHLKDSSNIVKEKFNGALIAVCEGQALDIEFESLSKVKMADYLNMIHLKTAYMLGLSSELGAIISGADSEISEMFKNFGLLVGKAFQLQDDLLEIISTQDQMGKTLMSDIILNKKTYLMIKAEEKFPAQLREIYLNNNNNNPKINKEIRNLIINSSIVE
;
A
#
# COMPACT_ATOMS: atom_id res chain seq x y z
N ASN A 1 -20.30 -9.71 -3.73
CA ASN A 1 -20.91 -10.38 -2.58
C ASN A 1 -19.80 -10.74 -1.57
N THR A 2 -19.78 -10.06 -0.42
CA THR A 2 -18.72 -10.17 0.60
C THR A 2 -18.46 -11.61 1.07
N PRO A 3 -19.48 -12.45 1.40
CA PRO A 3 -19.24 -13.83 1.80
C PRO A 3 -18.51 -14.68 0.74
N ILE A 4 -18.84 -14.49 -0.54
CA ILE A 4 -18.16 -15.22 -1.63
C ILE A 4 -16.70 -14.73 -1.75
N GLY A 5 -16.44 -13.46 -1.57
CA GLY A 5 -15.08 -12.92 -1.58
C GLY A 5 -14.21 -13.52 -0.47
N ILE A 6 -14.75 -13.64 0.74
CA ILE A 6 -14.05 -14.27 1.88
C ILE A 6 -13.72 -15.73 1.57
N LEU A 7 -14.73 -16.52 1.16
CA LEU A 7 -14.53 -17.94 0.82
C LEU A 7 -13.53 -18.13 -0.33
N ALA A 8 -13.55 -17.26 -1.35
CA ALA A 8 -12.58 -17.31 -2.43
C ALA A 8 -11.15 -17.01 -1.93
N GLY A 9 -10.99 -16.02 -1.05
CA GLY A 9 -9.71 -15.71 -0.41
C GLY A 9 -9.17 -16.88 0.40
N ASP A 10 -10.00 -17.50 1.24
CA ASP A 10 -9.64 -18.67 2.06
C ASP A 10 -9.23 -19.87 1.17
N ALA A 11 -9.95 -20.10 0.08
CA ALA A 11 -9.64 -21.17 -0.87
C ALA A 11 -8.29 -20.90 -1.57
N ILE A 12 -8.02 -19.66 -2.01
CA ILE A 12 -6.75 -19.29 -2.66
C ILE A 12 -5.59 -19.44 -1.67
N LEU A 13 -5.76 -19.00 -0.42
CA LEU A 13 -4.74 -19.15 0.62
C LEU A 13 -4.46 -20.64 0.91
N SER A 14 -5.50 -21.47 0.98
CA SER A 14 -5.37 -22.92 1.15
C SER A 14 -4.61 -23.57 -0.01
N LEU A 15 -4.82 -23.11 -1.26
CA LEU A 15 -4.06 -23.55 -2.42
C LEU A 15 -2.58 -23.14 -2.34
N ALA A 16 -2.28 -21.93 -1.85
CA ALA A 16 -0.90 -21.50 -1.63
C ALA A 16 -0.18 -22.42 -0.64
N PHE A 17 -0.79 -22.78 0.49
CA PHE A 17 -0.24 -23.75 1.44
C PHE A 17 -0.06 -25.15 0.82
N LYS A 18 -0.99 -25.58 -0.04
CA LYS A 18 -0.86 -26.85 -0.77
C LYS A 18 0.39 -26.85 -1.67
N HIS A 19 0.68 -25.75 -2.36
CA HIS A 19 1.89 -25.63 -3.19
C HIS A 19 3.19 -25.62 -2.37
N LEU A 20 3.14 -25.14 -1.13
CA LEU A 20 4.29 -25.14 -0.22
C LEU A 20 4.50 -26.49 0.51
N LYS A 21 3.64 -27.49 0.31
CA LYS A 21 3.66 -28.75 1.05
C LYS A 21 5.05 -29.41 1.08
N ASP A 22 5.70 -29.50 -0.07
CA ASP A 22 6.97 -30.19 -0.26
C ASP A 22 8.19 -29.25 -0.18
N SER A 23 7.98 -27.98 0.17
CA SER A 23 9.04 -26.99 0.37
C SER A 23 9.76 -27.19 1.70
N SER A 24 10.97 -26.64 1.82
CA SER A 24 11.75 -26.64 3.06
C SER A 24 11.04 -25.86 4.19
N ASN A 25 11.38 -26.15 5.43
CA ASN A 25 10.81 -25.43 6.59
C ASN A 25 11.10 -23.95 6.53
N ILE A 26 12.29 -23.54 6.07
CA ILE A 26 12.64 -22.12 5.93
C ILE A 26 11.71 -21.39 4.96
N VAL A 27 11.33 -22.00 3.85
CA VAL A 27 10.38 -21.42 2.90
C VAL A 27 9.02 -21.24 3.54
N LYS A 28 8.54 -22.25 4.30
CA LYS A 28 7.24 -22.20 5.00
C LYS A 28 7.22 -21.12 6.08
N GLU A 29 8.27 -21.01 6.87
CA GLU A 29 8.41 -19.99 7.92
C GLU A 29 8.43 -18.58 7.33
N LYS A 30 9.20 -18.36 6.28
CA LYS A 30 9.26 -17.07 5.59
C LYS A 30 7.91 -16.68 4.98
N PHE A 31 7.19 -17.64 4.37
CA PHE A 31 5.86 -17.41 3.82
C PHE A 31 4.85 -17.03 4.91
N ASN A 32 4.83 -17.77 6.03
CA ASN A 32 3.98 -17.44 7.17
C ASN A 32 4.29 -16.04 7.74
N GLY A 33 5.57 -15.69 7.89
CA GLY A 33 5.99 -14.37 8.33
C GLY A 33 5.49 -13.26 7.40
N ALA A 34 5.49 -13.50 6.09
CA ALA A 34 4.99 -12.52 5.13
C ALA A 34 3.46 -12.36 5.19
N LEU A 35 2.71 -13.45 5.41
CA LEU A 35 1.26 -13.35 5.61
C LEU A 35 0.92 -12.50 6.84
N ILE A 36 1.63 -12.73 7.95
CA ILE A 36 1.46 -11.93 9.17
C ILE A 36 1.78 -10.46 8.88
N ALA A 37 2.91 -10.18 8.24
CA ALA A 37 3.31 -8.82 7.89
C ALA A 37 2.26 -8.09 7.03
N VAL A 38 1.70 -8.78 6.02
CA VAL A 38 0.63 -8.21 5.17
C VAL A 38 -0.63 -7.91 6.00
N CYS A 39 -1.01 -8.81 6.93
CA CYS A 39 -2.16 -8.57 7.82
C CYS A 39 -1.92 -7.37 8.74
N GLU A 40 -0.73 -7.26 9.33
CA GLU A 40 -0.34 -6.11 10.16
C GLU A 40 -0.35 -4.82 9.36
N GLY A 41 0.24 -4.82 8.15
CA GLY A 41 0.24 -3.66 7.26
C GLY A 41 -1.18 -3.23 6.86
N GLN A 42 -2.07 -4.19 6.59
CA GLN A 42 -3.46 -3.89 6.28
C GLN A 42 -4.23 -3.37 7.50
N ALA A 43 -3.94 -3.87 8.71
CA ALA A 43 -4.52 -3.35 9.94
C ALA A 43 -4.10 -1.90 10.20
N LEU A 44 -2.83 -1.56 9.99
CA LEU A 44 -2.33 -0.18 10.07
C LEU A 44 -3.00 0.74 9.04
N ASP A 45 -3.17 0.28 7.79
CA ASP A 45 -3.85 1.06 6.74
C ASP A 45 -5.28 1.44 7.17
N ILE A 46 -6.03 0.49 7.73
CA ILE A 46 -7.40 0.72 8.24
C ILE A 46 -7.37 1.64 9.48
N GLU A 47 -6.44 1.43 10.41
CA GLU A 47 -6.31 2.26 11.60
C GLU A 47 -6.04 3.72 11.22
N PHE A 48 -5.17 3.96 10.25
CA PHE A 48 -4.79 5.29 9.79
C PHE A 48 -5.95 6.10 9.22
N GLU A 49 -6.98 5.45 8.66
CA GLU A 49 -8.19 6.14 8.19
C GLU A 49 -8.91 6.91 9.31
N SER A 50 -8.81 6.40 10.56
CA SER A 50 -9.43 7.02 11.74
C SER A 50 -8.58 8.11 12.39
N LEU A 51 -7.28 8.18 12.07
CA LEU A 51 -6.36 9.12 12.68
C LEU A 51 -6.45 10.50 12.01
N SER A 52 -6.36 11.54 12.84
CA SER A 52 -6.29 12.93 12.35
C SER A 52 -4.96 13.22 11.63
N LYS A 53 -3.87 12.55 12.04
CA LYS A 53 -2.53 12.74 11.48
C LYS A 53 -1.72 11.46 11.56
N VAL A 54 -0.99 11.15 10.48
CA VAL A 54 -0.02 10.05 10.40
C VAL A 54 1.34 10.62 10.00
N LYS A 55 2.41 10.12 10.62
CA LYS A 55 3.76 10.52 10.26
C LYS A 55 4.22 9.77 9.01
N MET A 56 5.09 10.41 8.22
CA MET A 56 5.68 9.76 7.03
C MET A 56 6.37 8.44 7.35
N ALA A 57 7.05 8.34 8.50
CA ALA A 57 7.71 7.10 8.92
C ALA A 57 6.71 5.95 9.16
N ASP A 58 5.55 6.26 9.74
CA ASP A 58 4.49 5.26 10.01
C ASP A 58 3.86 4.79 8.69
N TYR A 59 3.60 5.71 7.75
CA TYR A 59 3.15 5.36 6.40
C TYR A 59 4.15 4.47 5.67
N LEU A 60 5.46 4.81 5.69
CA LEU A 60 6.50 4.01 5.05
C LEU A 60 6.63 2.61 5.67
N ASN A 61 6.39 2.48 6.98
CA ASN A 61 6.31 1.18 7.64
C ASN A 61 5.07 0.40 7.20
N MET A 62 3.92 1.04 7.14
CA MET A 62 2.67 0.40 6.69
C MET A 62 2.81 -0.16 5.27
N ILE A 63 3.30 0.61 4.30
CA ILE A 63 3.51 0.11 2.92
C ILE A 63 4.63 -0.94 2.83
N HIS A 64 5.62 -0.87 3.71
CA HIS A 64 6.62 -1.93 3.82
C HIS A 64 5.99 -3.27 4.17
N LEU A 65 5.14 -3.30 5.18
CA LEU A 65 4.45 -4.51 5.64
C LEU A 65 3.39 -4.97 4.63
N LYS A 66 2.51 -4.06 4.21
CA LYS A 66 1.34 -4.37 3.37
C LYS A 66 1.71 -4.81 1.95
N THR A 67 2.71 -4.19 1.35
CA THR A 67 3.04 -4.36 -0.08
C THR A 67 4.47 -4.87 -0.29
N ALA A 68 5.48 -4.17 0.25
CA ALA A 68 6.86 -4.45 -0.09
C ALA A 68 7.33 -5.81 0.43
N TYR A 69 6.87 -6.22 1.61
CA TYR A 69 7.30 -7.47 2.25
C TYR A 69 7.03 -8.69 1.37
N MET A 70 5.87 -8.75 0.73
CA MET A 70 5.51 -9.87 -0.15
C MET A 70 6.36 -9.90 -1.43
N LEU A 71 6.70 -8.73 -2.00
CA LEU A 71 7.60 -8.67 -3.16
C LEU A 71 9.04 -9.07 -2.77
N GLY A 72 9.49 -8.62 -1.60
CA GLY A 72 10.77 -9.03 -1.02
C GLY A 72 10.84 -10.54 -0.82
N LEU A 73 9.80 -11.13 -0.19
CA LEU A 73 9.70 -12.57 -0.01
C LEU A 73 9.72 -13.31 -1.35
N SER A 74 8.94 -12.88 -2.35
CA SER A 74 8.86 -13.55 -3.63
C SER A 74 10.23 -13.60 -4.33
N SER A 75 10.98 -12.51 -4.28
CA SER A 75 12.35 -12.43 -4.83
C SER A 75 13.32 -13.32 -4.04
N GLU A 76 13.27 -13.26 -2.71
CA GLU A 76 14.11 -14.08 -1.81
C GLU A 76 13.86 -15.58 -2.01
N LEU A 77 12.59 -16.00 -2.05
CA LEU A 77 12.25 -17.42 -2.26
C LEU A 77 12.70 -17.93 -3.63
N GLY A 78 12.62 -17.10 -4.68
CA GLY A 78 13.17 -17.44 -5.99
C GLY A 78 14.67 -17.75 -5.91
N ALA A 79 15.44 -16.93 -5.21
CA ALA A 79 16.87 -17.15 -5.00
C ALA A 79 17.14 -18.41 -4.16
N ILE A 80 16.45 -18.60 -3.04
CA ILE A 80 16.60 -19.79 -2.17
C ILE A 80 16.30 -21.07 -2.93
N ILE A 81 15.21 -21.13 -3.67
CA ILE A 81 14.77 -22.33 -4.42
C ILE A 81 15.74 -22.65 -5.56
N SER A 82 16.38 -21.64 -6.17
CA SER A 82 17.41 -21.84 -7.19
C SER A 82 18.76 -22.28 -6.62
N GLY A 83 18.91 -22.36 -5.30
CA GLY A 83 20.14 -22.79 -4.64
C GLY A 83 21.17 -21.67 -4.43
N ALA A 84 20.72 -20.40 -4.50
CA ALA A 84 21.58 -19.27 -4.17
C ALA A 84 21.99 -19.29 -2.68
N ASP A 85 23.16 -18.76 -2.38
CA ASP A 85 23.61 -18.59 -1.01
C ASP A 85 22.80 -17.52 -0.26
N SER A 86 23.08 -17.37 1.03
CA SER A 86 22.35 -16.44 1.89
C SER A 86 22.57 -14.98 1.52
N GLU A 87 23.74 -14.61 1.03
CA GLU A 87 24.08 -13.25 0.66
C GLU A 87 23.29 -12.82 -0.59
N ILE A 88 23.30 -13.67 -1.62
CA ILE A 88 22.52 -13.45 -2.84
C ILE A 88 21.04 -13.42 -2.52
N SER A 89 20.54 -14.33 -1.70
CA SER A 89 19.12 -14.39 -1.32
C SER A 89 18.68 -13.10 -0.59
N GLU A 90 19.50 -12.55 0.31
CA GLU A 90 19.22 -11.28 0.98
C GLU A 90 19.29 -10.08 0.03
N MET A 91 20.19 -10.09 -0.96
CA MET A 91 20.22 -9.06 -2.01
C MET A 91 18.91 -9.05 -2.82
N PHE A 92 18.41 -10.22 -3.22
CA PHE A 92 17.13 -10.34 -3.93
C PHE A 92 15.95 -9.89 -3.07
N LYS A 93 15.95 -10.22 -1.77
CA LYS A 93 14.94 -9.73 -0.83
C LYS A 93 14.95 -8.21 -0.77
N ASN A 94 16.12 -7.59 -0.58
CA ASN A 94 16.24 -6.14 -0.50
C ASN A 94 15.81 -5.44 -1.78
N PHE A 95 16.15 -6.01 -2.95
CA PHE A 95 15.65 -5.54 -4.25
C PHE A 95 14.11 -5.57 -4.29
N GLY A 96 13.49 -6.70 -3.93
CA GLY A 96 12.04 -6.84 -3.92
C GLY A 96 11.35 -5.87 -2.95
N LEU A 97 11.95 -5.64 -1.77
CA LEU A 97 11.45 -4.65 -0.79
C LEU A 97 11.47 -3.22 -1.35
N LEU A 98 12.54 -2.83 -2.04
CA LEU A 98 12.65 -1.50 -2.65
C LEU A 98 11.66 -1.33 -3.81
N VAL A 99 11.53 -2.34 -4.68
CA VAL A 99 10.55 -2.35 -5.77
C VAL A 99 9.13 -2.24 -5.21
N GLY A 100 8.81 -2.98 -4.13
CA GLY A 100 7.49 -2.96 -3.52
C GLY A 100 7.13 -1.59 -2.92
N LYS A 101 8.07 -0.92 -2.28
CA LYS A 101 7.87 0.46 -1.79
C LYS A 101 7.67 1.43 -2.95
N ALA A 102 8.51 1.35 -3.99
CA ALA A 102 8.38 2.21 -5.17
C ALA A 102 7.03 1.99 -5.88
N PHE A 103 6.59 0.73 -5.99
CA PHE A 103 5.30 0.36 -6.57
C PHE A 103 4.14 1.01 -5.82
N GLN A 104 4.13 0.94 -4.47
CA GLN A 104 3.06 1.54 -3.68
C GLN A 104 3.04 3.08 -3.80
N LEU A 105 4.22 3.72 -3.74
CA LEU A 105 4.32 5.17 -3.96
C LEU A 105 3.82 5.58 -5.33
N GLN A 106 4.11 4.77 -6.36
CA GLN A 106 3.62 5.00 -7.71
C GLN A 106 2.10 4.81 -7.82
N ASP A 107 1.53 3.79 -7.16
CA ASP A 107 0.08 3.57 -7.13
C ASP A 107 -0.65 4.75 -6.49
N ASP A 108 -0.17 5.23 -5.34
CA ASP A 108 -0.69 6.41 -4.65
C ASP A 108 -0.60 7.68 -5.53
N LEU A 109 0.50 7.85 -6.27
CA LEU A 109 0.67 8.95 -7.20
C LEU A 109 -0.33 8.87 -8.35
N LEU A 110 -0.46 7.70 -8.98
CA LEU A 110 -1.36 7.49 -10.11
C LEU A 110 -2.82 7.73 -9.73
N GLU A 111 -3.24 7.39 -8.51
CA GLU A 111 -4.59 7.68 -7.99
C GLU A 111 -4.93 9.18 -8.05
N ILE A 112 -3.93 10.05 -7.88
CA ILE A 112 -4.09 11.51 -7.89
C ILE A 112 -3.94 12.11 -9.29
N ILE A 113 -2.94 11.67 -10.09
CA ILE A 113 -2.61 12.34 -11.34
C ILE A 113 -3.32 11.76 -12.57
N SER A 114 -3.73 10.49 -12.55
CA SER A 114 -4.31 9.81 -13.71
C SER A 114 -5.74 10.28 -14.03
N THR A 115 -6.23 9.88 -15.20
CA THR A 115 -7.63 10.00 -15.61
C THR A 115 -8.36 8.66 -15.40
N GLN A 116 -9.70 8.70 -15.29
CA GLN A 116 -10.52 7.48 -15.16
C GLN A 116 -10.30 6.49 -16.29
N ASP A 117 -10.11 6.98 -17.50
CA ASP A 117 -9.89 6.13 -18.69
C ASP A 117 -8.54 5.38 -18.61
N GLN A 118 -7.53 5.97 -17.95
CA GLN A 118 -6.21 5.36 -17.78
C GLN A 118 -6.17 4.29 -16.69
N MET A 119 -6.92 4.51 -15.59
CA MET A 119 -6.86 3.63 -14.42
C MET A 119 -7.90 2.50 -14.45
N GLY A 120 -8.98 2.64 -15.20
CA GLY A 120 -10.06 1.65 -15.23
C GLY A 120 -10.82 1.47 -13.90
N LYS A 121 -10.56 2.33 -12.91
CA LYS A 121 -11.21 2.35 -11.58
C LYS A 121 -11.64 3.77 -11.21
N THR A 122 -12.48 3.90 -10.19
CA THR A 122 -12.89 5.20 -9.65
C THR A 122 -11.69 5.90 -9.06
N LEU A 123 -11.34 7.07 -9.61
CA LEU A 123 -10.25 7.91 -9.08
C LEU A 123 -10.67 8.60 -7.78
N MET A 124 -9.68 9.01 -7.01
CA MET A 124 -9.84 9.71 -5.73
C MET A 124 -10.52 8.86 -4.65
N SER A 125 -10.54 7.52 -4.79
CA SER A 125 -11.06 6.63 -3.77
C SER A 125 -10.31 6.79 -2.45
N ASP A 126 -9.00 7.01 -2.50
CA ASP A 126 -8.15 7.21 -1.33
C ASP A 126 -8.48 8.51 -0.59
N ILE A 127 -8.79 9.60 -1.29
CA ILE A 127 -9.26 10.85 -0.67
C ILE A 127 -10.64 10.65 -0.04
N ILE A 128 -11.57 9.97 -0.74
CA ILE A 128 -12.92 9.67 -0.24
C ILE A 128 -12.87 8.85 1.05
N LEU A 129 -11.99 7.88 1.11
CA LEU A 129 -11.81 6.99 2.27
C LEU A 129 -10.90 7.59 3.35
N ASN A 130 -10.45 8.84 3.20
CA ASN A 130 -9.52 9.51 4.13
C ASN A 130 -8.20 8.73 4.33
N LYS A 131 -7.74 8.03 3.29
CA LYS A 131 -6.49 7.28 3.37
C LYS A 131 -5.30 8.21 3.52
N LYS A 132 -4.38 7.82 4.36
CA LYS A 132 -3.14 8.55 4.65
C LYS A 132 -2.03 8.12 3.69
N THR A 133 -2.20 8.48 2.40
CA THR A 133 -1.20 8.23 1.36
C THR A 133 -0.01 9.19 1.45
N TYR A 134 1.08 8.89 0.75
CA TYR A 134 2.25 9.76 0.69
C TYR A 134 1.89 11.21 0.36
N LEU A 135 1.08 11.40 -0.69
CA LEU A 135 0.72 12.74 -1.16
C LEU A 135 -0.18 13.48 -0.18
N MET A 136 -1.11 12.78 0.49
CA MET A 136 -1.96 13.38 1.52
C MET A 136 -1.15 13.82 2.73
N ILE A 137 -0.22 12.99 3.22
CA ILE A 137 0.67 13.35 4.33
C ILE A 137 1.53 14.57 3.96
N LYS A 138 2.08 14.61 2.75
CA LYS A 138 2.85 15.76 2.27
C LYS A 138 1.99 17.01 2.13
N ALA A 139 0.75 16.89 1.69
CA ALA A 139 -0.17 18.01 1.61
C ALA A 139 -0.54 18.54 3.02
N GLU A 140 -0.77 17.65 3.98
CA GLU A 140 -1.02 18.02 5.39
C GLU A 140 0.21 18.73 6.02
N GLU A 141 1.43 18.35 5.65
CA GLU A 141 2.66 19.00 6.11
C GLU A 141 2.87 20.39 5.50
N LYS A 142 2.66 20.52 4.17
CA LYS A 142 2.97 21.76 3.43
C LYS A 142 1.84 22.78 3.43
N PHE A 143 0.60 22.34 3.43
CA PHE A 143 -0.60 23.17 3.20
C PHE A 143 -1.70 22.97 4.25
N PRO A 144 -1.38 22.94 5.57
CA PRO A 144 -2.37 22.64 6.60
C PRO A 144 -3.52 23.66 6.66
N ALA A 145 -3.25 24.94 6.39
CA ALA A 145 -4.26 25.98 6.40
C ALA A 145 -5.25 25.84 5.23
N GLN A 146 -4.74 25.60 4.02
CA GLN A 146 -5.56 25.41 2.81
C GLN A 146 -6.43 24.17 2.91
N LEU A 147 -5.88 23.04 3.39
CA LEU A 147 -6.66 21.83 3.61
C LEU A 147 -7.77 22.05 4.64
N ARG A 148 -7.46 22.73 5.75
CA ARG A 148 -8.46 23.09 6.76
C ARG A 148 -9.58 23.96 6.17
N GLU A 149 -9.26 24.93 5.33
CA GLU A 149 -10.25 25.77 4.65
C GLU A 149 -11.13 24.95 3.71
N ILE A 150 -10.55 24.03 2.91
CA ILE A 150 -11.29 23.13 2.04
C ILE A 150 -12.29 22.30 2.84
N TYR A 151 -11.87 21.72 3.96
CA TYR A 151 -12.75 20.92 4.83
C TYR A 151 -13.84 21.75 5.50
N LEU A 152 -13.56 23.01 5.92
CA LEU A 152 -14.54 23.89 6.56
C LEU A 152 -15.60 24.42 5.60
N ASN A 153 -15.20 24.70 4.35
CA ASN A 153 -16.10 25.28 3.34
C ASN A 153 -17.00 24.24 2.67
N ASN A 154 -16.78 22.97 2.92
CA ASN A 154 -17.51 21.87 2.32
C ASN A 154 -17.98 20.90 3.41
N ASN A 155 -19.25 20.45 3.35
CA ASN A 155 -19.71 19.34 4.17
C ASN A 155 -18.97 18.06 3.75
N ASN A 156 -18.53 17.23 4.71
CA ASN A 156 -17.66 16.06 4.55
C ASN A 156 -18.03 15.03 3.46
N ASN A 157 -19.20 15.14 2.82
CA ASN A 157 -19.65 14.26 1.73
C ASN A 157 -19.78 14.96 0.37
N ASN A 158 -19.13 16.13 0.19
CA ASN A 158 -19.26 16.86 -1.07
C ASN A 158 -18.17 16.42 -2.07
N PRO A 159 -18.52 15.89 -3.26
CA PRO A 159 -17.52 15.51 -4.30
C PRO A 159 -16.58 16.65 -4.73
N LYS A 160 -16.92 17.92 -4.43
CA LYS A 160 -16.05 19.07 -4.69
C LYS A 160 -14.79 19.05 -3.85
N ILE A 161 -14.86 18.57 -2.59
CA ILE A 161 -13.68 18.46 -1.70
C ILE A 161 -12.56 17.68 -2.39
N ASN A 162 -12.89 16.52 -2.94
CA ASN A 162 -11.90 15.65 -3.55
C ASN A 162 -11.20 16.31 -4.74
N LYS A 163 -11.95 17.08 -5.54
CA LYS A 163 -11.39 17.85 -6.65
C LYS A 163 -10.51 19.00 -6.17
N GLU A 164 -10.90 19.68 -5.11
CA GLU A 164 -10.12 20.80 -4.54
C GLU A 164 -8.82 20.30 -3.92
N ILE A 165 -8.85 19.20 -3.15
CA ILE A 165 -7.64 18.57 -2.61
C ILE A 165 -6.72 18.08 -3.73
N ARG A 166 -7.28 17.39 -4.74
CA ARG A 166 -6.53 16.95 -5.91
C ARG A 166 -5.84 18.12 -6.62
N ASN A 167 -6.57 19.21 -6.87
CA ASN A 167 -6.02 20.40 -7.52
C ASN A 167 -4.91 21.05 -6.67
N LEU A 168 -5.10 21.11 -5.34
CA LEU A 168 -4.08 21.60 -4.42
C LEU A 168 -2.78 20.77 -4.55
N ILE A 169 -2.89 19.44 -4.58
CA ILE A 169 -1.74 18.54 -4.71
C ILE A 169 -1.07 18.68 -6.09
N ILE A 170 -1.85 18.64 -7.18
CA ILE A 170 -1.32 18.70 -8.56
C ILE A 170 -0.62 20.04 -8.85
N ASN A 171 -1.20 21.13 -8.38
CA ASN A 171 -0.64 22.47 -8.61
C ASN A 171 0.49 22.82 -7.64
N SER A 172 0.86 21.91 -6.76
CA SER A 172 1.92 22.09 -5.78
C SER A 172 3.22 21.40 -6.22
N SER A 173 4.34 21.80 -5.64
CA SER A 173 5.64 21.11 -5.81
C SER A 173 5.75 19.78 -5.05
N ILE A 174 4.63 19.13 -4.71
CA ILE A 174 4.63 17.81 -4.05
C ILE A 174 4.81 16.69 -5.08
N VAL A 175 4.33 16.91 -6.31
CA VAL A 175 4.33 15.91 -7.40
C VAL A 175 5.66 15.93 -8.19
N GLU A 176 6.44 17.00 -8.06
CA GLU A 176 7.80 17.13 -8.62
C GLU A 176 8.83 16.38 -7.76
#